data_af71a84ca12909cceb56ea1d89086676
#
_entry.id   af71a84ca12909cceb56ea1d89086676
#
_cell.length_a   1.000
_cell.length_b   1.000
_cell.length_c   1.000
_cell.angle_alpha   90.00
_cell.angle_beta   90.00
_cell.angle_gamma   90.00
#
_symmetry.space_group_name_H-M   'P 1'
#
loop_
_entity.id
_entity.type
_entity.pdbx_description
1 polymer ?
#
loop_
_entity_poly.entity_id
_entity_poly.type
_entity_poly.pdbx_seq_one_letter_code
_entity_poly.pdbx_strand_id
1 'polypeptide(L)'
;MNKKAYYGQFGGQYVAESLMNTLQELDQAYEEAIHDPEFMKQYHYYLKQYVGRETPLYYAERLSAKYGTKIYLKREDLNHTGAHKINNVIGQILLAKRMGKTKVIAETGAGQHGVATATGAALFDMECTVYMGKEDIQRQKLNVMRMEMLGAKVVSCLLYTSDAADDMQ
;
A
#
# COMPACT_ATOMS: atom_id res chain seq x y z
N MET A 1 -5.14 16.36 24.77
CA MET A 1 -5.70 15.59 23.65
C MET A 1 -5.01 16.07 22.37
N ASN A 2 -4.38 15.18 21.66
CA ASN A 2 -3.68 15.51 20.43
C ASN A 2 -4.70 15.81 19.31
N LYS A 3 -4.90 17.09 18.99
CA LYS A 3 -5.88 17.53 17.97
C LYS A 3 -5.60 17.02 16.57
N LYS A 4 -4.38 16.54 16.31
CA LYS A 4 -3.93 16.06 14.99
C LYS A 4 -4.66 14.79 14.51
N ALA A 5 -5.13 13.93 15.44
CA ALA A 5 -5.85 12.69 15.09
C ALA A 5 -7.34 12.89 14.84
N TYR A 6 -7.85 14.13 14.84
CA TYR A 6 -9.27 14.43 14.70
C TYR A 6 -9.57 15.31 13.49
N TYR A 7 -10.65 14.96 12.80
CA TYR A 7 -11.22 15.69 11.67
C TYR A 7 -12.65 16.13 12.07
N GLY A 8 -12.75 17.30 12.73
CA GLY A 8 -13.98 17.74 13.37
C GLY A 8 -14.35 16.84 14.55
N GLN A 9 -15.52 16.22 14.50
CA GLN A 9 -15.99 15.26 15.52
C GLN A 9 -15.53 13.81 15.25
N PHE A 10 -14.90 13.54 14.12
CA PHE A 10 -14.47 12.21 13.71
C PHE A 10 -12.96 12.02 13.93
N GLY A 11 -12.53 10.80 14.10
CA GLY A 11 -11.13 10.45 14.27
C GLY A 11 -10.80 9.94 15.67
N GLY A 12 -9.51 9.97 16.01
CA GLY A 12 -8.94 9.45 17.24
C GLY A 12 -7.88 8.38 16.95
N GLN A 13 -7.22 7.91 18.02
CA GLN A 13 -6.22 6.83 17.96
C GLN A 13 -6.63 5.73 18.93
N TYR A 14 -7.34 4.73 18.42
CA TYR A 14 -7.89 3.61 19.21
C TYR A 14 -7.03 2.37 19.03
N VAL A 15 -5.81 2.41 19.57
CA VAL A 15 -4.82 1.34 19.50
C VAL A 15 -4.37 0.95 20.88
N ALA A 16 -3.70 -0.20 21.02
CA ALA A 16 -3.09 -0.62 22.27
C ALA A 16 -2.06 0.42 22.75
N GLU A 17 -2.03 0.69 24.05
CA GLU A 17 -1.12 1.69 24.64
C GLU A 17 0.35 1.44 24.30
N SER A 18 0.75 0.17 24.18
CA SER A 18 2.09 -0.25 23.77
C SER A 18 2.51 0.27 22.37
N LEU A 19 1.57 0.62 21.51
CA LEU A 19 1.83 1.14 20.16
C LEU A 19 1.85 2.68 20.10
N MET A 20 1.41 3.38 21.14
CA MET A 20 1.27 4.83 21.10
C MET A 20 2.58 5.58 20.85
N ASN A 21 3.69 5.13 21.44
CA ASN A 21 5.00 5.74 21.21
C ASN A 21 5.45 5.57 19.76
N THR A 22 5.24 4.39 19.18
CA THR A 22 5.58 4.11 17.79
C THR A 22 4.75 4.96 16.82
N LEU A 23 3.46 5.15 17.12
CA LEU A 23 2.59 6.02 16.31
C LEU A 23 2.98 7.50 16.41
N GLN A 24 3.43 7.95 17.59
CA GLN A 24 3.93 9.33 17.75
C GLN A 24 5.24 9.54 16.99
N GLU A 25 6.16 8.58 17.03
CA GLU A 25 7.40 8.58 16.23
C GLU A 25 7.07 8.66 14.73
N LEU A 26 6.11 7.85 14.27
CA LEU A 26 5.68 7.83 12.87
C LEU A 26 5.03 9.17 12.46
N ASP A 27 4.15 9.73 13.29
CA ASP A 27 3.47 11.01 13.03
C ASP A 27 4.48 12.15 12.88
N GLN A 28 5.47 12.20 13.78
CA GLN A 28 6.55 13.18 13.70
C GLN A 28 7.39 13.01 12.43
N ALA A 29 7.82 11.78 12.14
CA ALA A 29 8.63 11.50 10.96
C ALA A 29 7.87 11.81 9.65
N TYR A 30 6.56 11.56 9.61
CA TYR A 30 5.72 11.91 8.48
C TYR A 30 5.63 13.43 8.26
N GLU A 31 5.35 14.19 9.34
CA GLU A 31 5.27 15.64 9.27
C GLU A 31 6.59 16.27 8.79
N GLU A 32 7.72 15.76 9.25
CA GLU A 32 9.03 16.21 8.78
C GLU A 32 9.26 15.84 7.30
N ALA A 33 8.87 14.63 6.90
CA ALA A 33 9.11 14.14 5.55
C ALA A 33 8.29 14.89 4.49
N ILE A 34 7.00 15.16 4.74
CA ILE A 34 6.14 15.86 3.76
C ILE A 34 6.56 17.32 3.52
N HIS A 35 7.31 17.91 4.46
CA HIS A 35 7.84 19.29 4.33
C HIS A 35 9.30 19.32 3.86
N ASP A 36 9.95 18.14 3.70
CA ASP A 36 11.31 18.04 3.19
C ASP A 36 11.31 17.94 1.65
N PRO A 37 11.85 18.97 0.93
CA PRO A 37 11.87 18.97 -0.53
C PRO A 37 12.61 17.78 -1.16
N GLU A 38 13.67 17.28 -0.52
CA GLU A 38 14.43 16.15 -1.06
C GLU A 38 13.68 14.83 -0.91
N PHE A 39 12.95 14.63 0.20
CA PHE A 39 12.06 13.49 0.36
C PHE A 39 10.93 13.52 -0.68
N MET A 40 10.27 14.66 -0.84
CA MET A 40 9.18 14.81 -1.82
C MET A 40 9.67 14.63 -3.27
N LYS A 41 10.87 15.12 -3.60
CA LYS A 41 11.50 14.90 -4.90
C LYS A 41 11.76 13.41 -5.16
N GLN A 42 12.28 12.69 -4.17
CA GLN A 42 12.51 11.24 -4.25
C GLN A 42 11.19 10.49 -4.39
N TYR A 43 10.17 10.83 -3.61
CA TYR A 43 8.83 10.23 -3.71
C TYR A 43 8.22 10.42 -5.10
N HIS A 44 8.22 11.65 -5.64
CA HIS A 44 7.72 11.91 -6.99
C HIS A 44 8.53 11.22 -8.07
N TYR A 45 9.85 11.10 -7.90
CA TYR A 45 10.70 10.34 -8.81
C TYR A 45 10.22 8.88 -8.91
N TYR A 46 10.02 8.19 -7.78
CA TYR A 46 9.58 6.80 -7.79
C TYR A 46 8.15 6.66 -8.29
N LEU A 47 7.24 7.57 -7.96
CA LEU A 47 5.90 7.56 -8.53
C LEU A 47 5.92 7.63 -10.06
N LYS A 48 6.76 8.50 -10.63
CA LYS A 48 6.84 8.70 -12.07
C LYS A 48 7.63 7.61 -12.78
N GLN A 49 8.82 7.26 -12.28
CA GLN A 49 9.77 6.41 -13.00
C GLN A 49 9.58 4.92 -12.72
N TYR A 50 9.07 4.56 -11.54
CA TYR A 50 8.92 3.17 -11.12
C TYR A 50 7.46 2.72 -11.10
N VAL A 51 6.57 3.50 -10.52
CA VAL A 51 5.14 3.17 -10.45
C VAL A 51 4.42 3.38 -11.77
N GLY A 52 4.82 4.38 -12.55
CA GLY A 52 4.21 4.70 -13.86
C GLY A 52 3.08 5.74 -13.78
N ARG A 53 3.10 6.57 -12.73
CA ARG A 53 2.15 7.70 -12.60
C ARG A 53 2.57 8.86 -13.54
N GLU A 54 1.59 9.58 -14.07
CA GLU A 54 0.14 9.48 -13.80
C GLU A 54 -0.52 8.47 -14.73
N THR A 55 -1.40 7.61 -14.19
CA THR A 55 -2.17 6.68 -15.01
C THR A 55 -3.27 7.40 -15.80
N PRO A 56 -3.59 6.96 -17.03
CA PRO A 56 -4.59 7.60 -17.86
C PRO A 56 -6.00 7.57 -17.28
N LEU A 57 -6.79 8.56 -17.65
CA LEU A 57 -8.24 8.52 -17.55
C LEU A 57 -8.79 8.18 -18.94
N TYR A 58 -9.14 6.92 -19.16
CA TYR A 58 -9.55 6.39 -20.45
C TYR A 58 -11.07 6.52 -20.65
N TYR A 59 -11.49 7.13 -21.75
CA TYR A 59 -12.90 7.17 -22.14
C TYR A 59 -13.31 5.83 -22.75
N ALA A 60 -14.27 5.14 -22.12
CA ALA A 60 -14.74 3.83 -22.53
C ALA A 60 -15.93 3.98 -23.52
N GLU A 61 -15.66 4.25 -24.80
CA GLU A 61 -16.65 4.57 -25.83
C GLU A 61 -17.77 3.52 -25.93
N ARG A 62 -17.43 2.24 -26.01
CA ARG A 62 -18.40 1.15 -26.17
C ARG A 62 -19.30 1.01 -24.95
N LEU A 63 -18.74 1.15 -23.73
CA LEU A 63 -19.54 1.13 -22.50
C LEU A 63 -20.43 2.37 -22.41
N SER A 64 -19.90 3.53 -22.77
CA SER A 64 -20.65 4.79 -22.79
C SER A 64 -21.85 4.71 -23.74
N ALA A 65 -21.64 4.19 -24.93
CA ALA A 65 -22.71 3.98 -25.90
C ALA A 65 -23.76 2.96 -25.42
N LYS A 66 -23.30 1.86 -24.78
CA LYS A 66 -24.21 0.82 -24.27
C LYS A 66 -25.11 1.31 -23.16
N TYR A 67 -24.61 2.17 -22.26
CA TYR A 67 -25.33 2.64 -21.09
C TYR A 67 -25.89 4.07 -21.22
N GLY A 68 -25.67 4.73 -22.34
CA GLY A 68 -26.20 6.09 -22.62
C GLY A 68 -25.62 7.18 -21.71
N THR A 69 -24.41 6.95 -21.16
CA THR A 69 -23.73 7.91 -20.27
C THR A 69 -22.22 7.91 -20.51
N LYS A 70 -21.52 8.99 -20.14
CA LYS A 70 -20.07 9.06 -20.27
C LYS A 70 -19.39 8.24 -19.17
N ILE A 71 -18.68 7.20 -19.55
CA ILE A 71 -17.93 6.32 -18.65
C ILE A 71 -16.43 6.50 -18.89
N TYR A 72 -15.70 6.81 -17.83
CA TYR A 72 -14.25 6.91 -17.82
C TYR A 72 -13.64 5.90 -16.87
N LEU A 73 -12.56 5.27 -17.27
CA LEU A 73 -11.80 4.32 -16.45
C LEU A 73 -10.49 4.98 -16.00
N LYS A 74 -10.32 5.12 -14.70
CA LYS A 74 -9.02 5.46 -14.13
C LYS A 74 -8.15 4.21 -14.11
N ARG A 75 -7.13 4.17 -14.98
CA ARG A 75 -6.37 2.96 -15.32
C ARG A 75 -5.27 2.66 -14.30
N GLU A 76 -5.66 2.41 -13.04
CA GLU A 76 -4.70 2.02 -11.99
C GLU A 76 -4.10 0.60 -12.18
N ASP A 77 -4.71 -0.18 -13.07
CA ASP A 77 -4.16 -1.44 -13.59
C ASP A 77 -2.87 -1.28 -14.39
N LEU A 78 -2.57 -0.07 -14.86
CA LEU A 78 -1.34 0.26 -15.57
C LEU A 78 -0.17 0.64 -14.64
N ASN A 79 -0.41 0.78 -13.35
CA ASN A 79 0.67 0.92 -12.39
C ASN A 79 1.55 -0.34 -12.38
N HIS A 80 2.82 -0.16 -12.00
CA HIS A 80 3.68 -1.29 -11.65
C HIS A 80 2.99 -2.17 -10.59
N THR A 81 3.06 -3.48 -10.71
CA THR A 81 2.31 -4.51 -9.97
C THR A 81 0.87 -4.75 -10.46
N GLY A 82 0.32 -3.91 -11.34
CA GLY A 82 -1.01 -4.10 -11.94
C GLY A 82 -2.18 -3.62 -11.08
N ALA A 83 -1.92 -2.84 -10.01
CA ALA A 83 -2.95 -2.33 -9.11
C ALA A 83 -2.55 -1.02 -8.42
N HIS A 84 -3.51 -0.39 -7.73
CA HIS A 84 -3.32 0.91 -7.07
C HIS A 84 -2.47 0.86 -5.79
N LYS A 85 -2.29 -0.29 -5.16
CA LYS A 85 -1.62 -0.43 -3.84
C LYS A 85 -0.17 0.06 -3.85
N ILE A 86 0.54 -0.03 -4.96
CA ILE A 86 1.92 0.46 -5.06
C ILE A 86 2.04 1.97 -4.81
N ASN A 87 0.98 2.75 -5.04
CA ASN A 87 0.97 4.20 -4.83
C ASN A 87 1.26 4.58 -3.37
N ASN A 88 0.55 3.95 -2.43
CA ASN A 88 0.75 4.23 -1.01
C ASN A 88 1.99 3.52 -0.46
N VAL A 89 2.28 2.31 -0.93
CA VAL A 89 3.42 1.52 -0.46
C VAL A 89 4.75 2.23 -0.70
N ILE A 90 4.96 2.85 -1.85
CA ILE A 90 6.20 3.58 -2.13
C ILE A 90 6.45 4.69 -1.10
N GLY A 91 5.43 5.48 -0.76
CA GLY A 91 5.56 6.53 0.26
C GLY A 91 5.83 5.97 1.65
N GLN A 92 5.12 4.90 2.03
CA GLN A 92 5.29 4.25 3.33
C GLN A 92 6.69 3.64 3.49
N ILE A 93 7.21 2.96 2.48
CA ILE A 93 8.54 2.35 2.53
C ILE A 93 9.65 3.40 2.51
N LEU A 94 9.51 4.46 1.73
CA LEU A 94 10.45 5.59 1.75
C LEU A 94 10.50 6.23 3.16
N LEU A 95 9.35 6.41 3.78
CA LEU A 95 9.28 6.93 5.15
C LEU A 95 9.92 5.97 6.15
N ALA A 96 9.60 4.67 6.07
CA ALA A 96 10.21 3.65 6.93
C ALA A 96 11.73 3.62 6.78
N LYS A 97 12.25 3.71 5.55
CA LYS A 97 13.68 3.79 5.28
C LYS A 97 14.31 5.05 5.89
N ARG A 98 13.66 6.21 5.76
CA ARG A 98 14.10 7.47 6.39
C ARG A 98 14.16 7.34 7.92
N MET A 99 13.23 6.61 8.52
CA MET A 99 13.22 6.29 9.95
C MET A 99 14.25 5.24 10.37
N GLY A 100 15.12 4.78 9.47
CA GLY A 100 16.14 3.76 9.75
C GLY A 100 15.59 2.35 9.92
N LYS A 101 14.34 2.08 9.50
CA LYS A 101 13.78 0.72 9.55
C LYS A 101 14.38 -0.13 8.43
N THR A 102 14.67 -1.39 8.73
CA THR A 102 15.24 -2.36 7.81
C THR A 102 14.27 -3.49 7.47
N LYS A 103 13.11 -3.53 8.14
CA LYS A 103 12.09 -4.55 7.99
C LYS A 103 10.72 -3.92 7.87
N VAL A 104 9.90 -4.50 6.99
CA VAL A 104 8.49 -4.12 6.85
C VAL A 104 7.61 -5.35 6.99
N ILE A 105 6.42 -5.13 7.51
CA ILE A 105 5.38 -6.15 7.56
C ILE A 105 4.14 -5.64 6.84
N ALA A 106 3.41 -6.56 6.24
CA ALA A 106 2.09 -6.26 5.68
C ALA A 106 1.10 -7.36 6.04
N GLU A 107 -0.13 -6.99 6.12
CA GLU A 107 -1.27 -7.88 6.08
C GLU A 107 -1.91 -7.78 4.71
N THR A 108 -2.47 -8.88 4.19
CA THR A 108 -3.15 -8.89 2.90
C THR A 108 -4.19 -10.00 2.82
N GLY A 109 -5.34 -9.71 2.24
CA GLY A 109 -6.37 -10.69 1.87
C GLY A 109 -6.18 -11.16 0.43
N ALA A 110 -6.62 -10.37 -0.54
CA ALA A 110 -6.49 -10.68 -1.99
C ALA A 110 -5.03 -10.74 -2.51
N GLY A 111 -4.05 -10.34 -1.71
CA GLY A 111 -2.63 -10.43 -2.04
C GLY A 111 -2.03 -9.20 -2.70
N GLN A 112 -2.83 -8.25 -3.20
CA GLN A 112 -2.31 -7.09 -3.93
C GLN A 112 -1.47 -6.15 -3.06
N HIS A 113 -1.88 -5.91 -1.81
CA HIS A 113 -1.10 -5.12 -0.87
C HIS A 113 0.22 -5.82 -0.50
N GLY A 114 0.17 -7.14 -0.28
CA GLY A 114 1.37 -7.95 -0.03
C GLY A 114 2.36 -7.91 -1.20
N VAL A 115 1.89 -8.06 -2.43
CA VAL A 115 2.74 -7.96 -3.64
C VAL A 115 3.35 -6.56 -3.75
N ALA A 116 2.57 -5.49 -3.53
CA ALA A 116 3.10 -4.12 -3.57
C ALA A 116 4.16 -3.90 -2.48
N THR A 117 3.92 -4.37 -1.25
CA THR A 117 4.87 -4.24 -0.13
C THR A 117 6.15 -5.04 -0.40
N ALA A 118 6.04 -6.28 -0.88
CA ALA A 118 7.19 -7.08 -1.28
C ALA A 118 8.00 -6.39 -2.39
N THR A 119 7.31 -5.80 -3.39
CA THR A 119 7.94 -5.06 -4.49
C THR A 119 8.73 -3.85 -3.96
N GLY A 120 8.12 -3.04 -3.09
CA GLY A 120 8.79 -1.89 -2.52
C GLY A 120 9.93 -2.28 -1.58
N ALA A 121 9.77 -3.35 -0.80
CA ALA A 121 10.81 -3.87 0.06
C ALA A 121 12.03 -4.35 -0.75
N ALA A 122 11.80 -5.10 -1.82
CA ALA A 122 12.87 -5.53 -2.74
C ALA A 122 13.59 -4.35 -3.41
N LEU A 123 12.84 -3.30 -3.81
CA LEU A 123 13.43 -2.09 -4.39
C LEU A 123 14.39 -1.37 -3.45
N PHE A 124 14.11 -1.38 -2.15
CA PHE A 124 14.87 -0.63 -1.14
C PHE A 124 15.75 -1.51 -0.24
N ASP A 125 15.94 -2.78 -0.57
CA ASP A 125 16.76 -3.76 0.16
C ASP A 125 16.30 -3.88 1.63
N MET A 126 15.01 -4.13 1.83
CA MET A 126 14.39 -4.30 3.14
C MET A 126 13.84 -5.73 3.29
N GLU A 127 13.93 -6.29 4.49
CA GLU A 127 13.25 -7.55 4.80
C GLU A 127 11.72 -7.34 4.79
N CYS A 128 10.98 -8.27 4.18
CA CYS A 128 9.52 -8.22 4.11
C CYS A 128 8.89 -9.50 4.65
N THR A 129 7.91 -9.34 5.56
CA THR A 129 7.05 -10.44 6.00
C THR A 129 5.60 -10.06 5.75
N VAL A 130 4.87 -10.93 5.04
CA VAL A 130 3.45 -10.72 4.72
C VAL A 130 2.62 -11.77 5.45
N TYR A 131 1.65 -11.30 6.23
CA TYR A 131 0.68 -12.13 6.93
C TYR A 131 -0.59 -12.25 6.10
N MET A 132 -1.05 -13.48 5.86
CA MET A 132 -2.18 -13.76 4.98
C MET A 132 -3.02 -14.91 5.53
N GLY A 133 -4.34 -14.83 5.39
CA GLY A 133 -5.25 -15.89 5.79
C GLY A 133 -4.95 -17.21 5.08
N LYS A 134 -5.08 -18.33 5.79
CA LYS A 134 -4.80 -19.67 5.23
C LYS A 134 -5.61 -19.97 3.97
N GLU A 135 -6.88 -19.60 3.96
CA GLU A 135 -7.76 -19.78 2.80
C GLU A 135 -7.36 -18.87 1.63
N ASP A 136 -7.00 -17.62 1.93
CA ASP A 136 -6.57 -16.64 0.94
C ASP A 136 -5.28 -17.06 0.25
N ILE A 137 -4.32 -17.62 1.00
CA ILE A 137 -3.10 -18.23 0.43
C ILE A 137 -3.47 -19.29 -0.63
N GLN A 138 -4.48 -20.12 -0.37
CA GLN A 138 -4.90 -21.14 -1.33
C GLN A 138 -5.60 -20.56 -2.56
N ARG A 139 -6.43 -19.52 -2.37
CA ARG A 139 -7.15 -18.84 -3.45
C ARG A 139 -6.21 -18.00 -4.32
N GLN A 140 -5.20 -17.37 -3.70
CA GLN A 140 -4.33 -16.35 -4.31
C GLN A 140 -2.89 -16.85 -4.53
N LYS A 141 -2.71 -18.10 -4.91
CA LYS A 141 -1.39 -18.76 -5.10
C LYS A 141 -0.45 -17.96 -6.00
N LEU A 142 -0.98 -17.30 -7.05
CA LEU A 142 -0.18 -16.50 -7.96
C LEU A 142 0.44 -15.28 -7.25
N ASN A 143 -0.33 -14.62 -6.38
CA ASN A 143 0.17 -13.48 -5.61
C ASN A 143 1.17 -13.92 -4.54
N VAL A 144 0.93 -15.08 -3.89
CA VAL A 144 1.90 -15.68 -2.96
C VAL A 144 3.23 -15.95 -3.66
N MET A 145 3.20 -16.60 -4.82
CA MET A 145 4.40 -16.85 -5.61
C MET A 145 5.14 -15.54 -5.98
N ARG A 146 4.41 -14.49 -6.38
CA ARG A 146 5.03 -13.18 -6.68
C ARG A 146 5.74 -12.59 -5.46
N MET A 147 5.11 -12.66 -4.27
CA MET A 147 5.72 -12.16 -3.03
C MET A 147 7.00 -12.93 -2.68
N GLU A 148 6.96 -14.26 -2.79
CA GLU A 148 8.12 -15.13 -2.52
C GLU A 148 9.26 -14.90 -3.53
N MET A 149 8.96 -14.73 -4.81
CA MET A 149 9.94 -14.38 -5.85
C MET A 149 10.62 -13.03 -5.59
N LEU A 150 9.93 -12.10 -4.94
CA LEU A 150 10.46 -10.81 -4.51
C LEU A 150 11.22 -10.87 -3.18
N GLY A 151 11.38 -12.07 -2.60
CA GLY A 151 12.11 -12.30 -1.36
C GLY A 151 11.30 -12.08 -0.08
N ALA A 152 9.98 -11.86 -0.18
CA ALA A 152 9.14 -11.74 1.00
C ALA A 152 8.82 -13.11 1.61
N LYS A 153 8.73 -13.17 2.94
CA LYS A 153 8.23 -14.33 3.68
C LYS A 153 6.73 -14.22 3.84
N VAL A 154 5.97 -15.19 3.32
CA VAL A 154 4.52 -15.27 3.52
C VAL A 154 4.22 -16.16 4.71
N VAL A 155 3.45 -15.64 5.68
CA VAL A 155 3.09 -16.34 6.92
C VAL A 155 1.58 -16.54 6.96
N SER A 156 1.16 -17.80 7.12
CA SER A 156 -0.25 -18.18 7.21
C SER A 156 -0.84 -17.85 8.58
N CYS A 157 -1.99 -17.18 8.60
CA CYS A 157 -2.78 -16.90 9.80
C CYS A 157 -4.05 -17.76 9.81
N LEU A 158 -4.29 -18.48 10.91
CA LEU A 158 -5.43 -19.41 11.00
C LEU A 158 -6.77 -18.70 11.28
N LEU A 159 -6.74 -17.57 12.00
CA LEU A 159 -7.93 -16.86 12.48
C LEU A 159 -8.16 -15.53 11.74
N TYR A 160 -7.42 -15.30 10.66
CA TYR A 160 -7.52 -14.07 9.89
C TYR A 160 -8.60 -14.20 8.82
N THR A 161 -9.54 -13.25 8.80
CA THR A 161 -10.47 -13.03 7.69
C THR A 161 -10.09 -11.69 7.06
N SER A 162 -9.96 -11.64 5.73
CA SER A 162 -9.63 -10.42 5.01
C SER A 162 -10.64 -9.31 5.26
N ASP A 163 -10.19 -8.07 5.24
CA ASP A 163 -11.07 -6.91 5.23
C ASP A 163 -11.88 -6.87 3.93
N ALA A 164 -13.16 -6.51 4.03
CA ALA A 164 -14.08 -6.38 2.89
C ALA A 164 -13.56 -5.46 1.77
N ALA A 165 -12.68 -4.51 2.07
CA ALA A 165 -12.01 -3.66 1.08
C ALA A 165 -11.01 -4.42 0.19
N ASP A 166 -10.42 -5.50 0.69
CA ASP A 166 -9.51 -6.37 -0.09
C ASP A 166 -10.28 -7.46 -0.89
N ASP A 167 -11.52 -7.78 -0.47
CA ASP A 167 -12.35 -8.77 -1.14
C ASP A 167 -12.98 -8.26 -2.46
N MET A 168 -12.93 -6.95 -2.70
CA MET A 168 -13.55 -6.31 -3.87
C MET A 168 -12.60 -6.09 -5.06
N GLN A 169 -11.44 -6.77 -5.09
CA GLN A 169 -10.47 -6.65 -6.18
C GLN A 169 -10.43 -7.85 -7.10
#